data_c5e03ea2309850a1b6ec324ffddc2784
#
_entry.id   c5e03ea2309850a1b6ec324ffddc2784
#
_cell.length_a   1.000
_cell.length_b   1.000
_cell.length_c   1.000
_cell.angle_alpha   90.00
_cell.angle_beta   90.00
_cell.angle_gamma   90.00
#
_symmetry.space_group_name_H-M   'P 1'
#
loop_
_entity.id
_entity.type
_entity.pdbx_description
1 polymer ?
#
loop_
_entity_poly.entity_id
_entity_poly.type
_entity_poly.pdbx_seq_one_letter_code
_entity_poly.pdbx_strand_id
1 'polypeptide(L)'
;MSERKFFHFSKTGLFYGMNNLDDVIAESKEGGYIWLNYYKPEKDELMTLVEKLGIHPLSVEDCMDDNQVPKIEHFPDNTFIIFNAFNYAQKILHIDEINLFIGKNFLITVSGHNSDERKPLAEMEKIIAGDPGNIRLGPSGLLHRIMDFLVDQKFNAFEVLEEELEEAEDKILDNPAFFEPTELIRIRKCLQSLRKSLFHEREILVKICRLDCPFIIEKSIAHFRDIYDHLAKFFELTETYREIVTSLMELYTSLQNNLMTKSANETNASVRRLTLIATVFMPLTLIASIGGMSEWTMMTSDLSWKVSYPLFILAMAIIAVANYIIIRRIEKKGQFSGR
;
A
#
# COMPACT_ATOMS: atom_id res chain seq x y z
N MET A 1 11.23 -25.40 -10.85
CA MET A 1 12.20 -26.53 -10.67
C MET A 1 12.92 -26.34 -9.34
N SER A 2 13.04 -27.41 -8.54
CA SER A 2 13.87 -27.40 -7.34
C SER A 2 15.32 -27.13 -7.72
N GLU A 3 15.97 -26.22 -7.01
CA GLU A 3 17.41 -25.96 -7.15
C GLU A 3 18.05 -26.05 -5.78
N ARG A 4 19.25 -26.64 -5.73
CA ARG A 4 20.04 -26.77 -4.52
C ARG A 4 21.48 -26.43 -4.81
N LYS A 5 22.11 -25.70 -3.88
CA LYS A 5 23.50 -25.31 -3.94
C LYS A 5 24.10 -25.49 -2.56
N PHE A 6 25.24 -26.12 -2.50
CA PHE A 6 25.96 -26.44 -1.25
C PHE A 6 27.33 -25.80 -1.29
N PHE A 7 27.70 -25.18 -0.20
CA PHE A 7 28.97 -24.47 -0.08
C PHE A 7 29.67 -24.84 1.21
N HIS A 8 30.98 -25.03 1.12
CA HIS A 8 31.84 -25.22 2.27
C HIS A 8 32.74 -24.00 2.48
N PHE A 9 32.81 -23.55 3.71
CA PHE A 9 33.68 -22.46 4.17
C PHE A 9 34.77 -23.02 5.05
N SER A 10 36.00 -23.00 4.56
CA SER A 10 37.14 -23.47 5.33
C SER A 10 37.50 -22.51 6.46
N LYS A 11 38.27 -22.95 7.44
CA LYS A 11 38.83 -22.11 8.52
C LYS A 11 39.71 -20.95 7.99
N THR A 12 40.24 -21.07 6.79
CA THR A 12 41.06 -20.04 6.13
C THR A 12 40.20 -18.99 5.41
N GLY A 13 38.88 -19.19 5.35
CA GLY A 13 37.95 -18.29 4.66
C GLY A 13 37.83 -18.59 3.16
N LEU A 14 38.34 -19.73 2.69
CA LEU A 14 38.07 -20.18 1.33
C LEU A 14 36.64 -20.73 1.23
N PHE A 15 35.97 -20.35 0.16
CA PHE A 15 34.59 -20.70 -0.13
C PHE A 15 34.54 -21.43 -1.48
N TYR A 16 33.92 -22.59 -1.53
CA TYR A 16 33.75 -23.37 -2.76
C TYR A 16 32.44 -24.15 -2.75
N GLY A 17 31.82 -24.25 -3.96
CA GLY A 17 30.60 -25.00 -4.17
C GLY A 17 30.86 -26.51 -4.28
N MET A 18 29.89 -27.29 -3.76
CA MET A 18 29.87 -28.74 -3.81
C MET A 18 28.55 -29.24 -4.38
N ASN A 19 28.57 -30.43 -4.99
CA ASN A 19 27.37 -30.98 -5.63
C ASN A 19 26.65 -32.04 -4.80
N ASN A 20 27.31 -32.59 -3.77
CA ASN A 20 26.76 -33.67 -2.96
C ASN A 20 26.65 -33.27 -1.49
N LEU A 21 25.44 -33.52 -0.91
CA LEU A 21 25.14 -33.18 0.48
C LEU A 21 26.04 -33.98 1.46
N ASP A 22 26.30 -35.24 1.20
CA ASP A 22 27.10 -36.08 2.10
C ASP A 22 28.56 -35.63 2.15
N ASP A 23 29.12 -35.24 1.01
CA ASP A 23 30.50 -34.77 0.92
C ASP A 23 30.65 -33.44 1.67
N VAL A 24 29.71 -32.51 1.51
CA VAL A 24 29.78 -31.20 2.19
C VAL A 24 29.64 -31.35 3.71
N ILE A 25 28.78 -32.27 4.17
CA ILE A 25 28.64 -32.58 5.60
C ILE A 25 29.92 -33.26 6.15
N ALA A 26 30.55 -34.15 5.40
CA ALA A 26 31.78 -34.79 5.80
C ALA A 26 32.90 -33.76 5.98
N GLU A 27 33.10 -32.86 5.03
CA GLU A 27 34.07 -31.77 5.12
C GLU A 27 33.85 -30.82 6.30
N SER A 28 32.58 -30.55 6.63
CA SER A 28 32.26 -29.69 7.79
C SER A 28 32.74 -30.29 9.12
N LYS A 29 32.88 -31.62 9.21
CA LYS A 29 33.38 -32.30 10.39
C LYS A 29 34.94 -32.19 10.52
N GLU A 30 35.62 -32.01 9.39
CA GLU A 30 37.08 -31.76 9.38
C GLU A 30 37.42 -30.32 9.76
N GLY A 31 36.47 -29.43 9.64
CA GLY A 31 36.58 -28.05 10.10
C GLY A 31 35.93 -27.04 9.17
N GLY A 32 35.58 -25.85 9.70
CA GLY A 32 34.81 -24.84 8.97
C GLY A 32 33.33 -25.01 9.18
N TYR A 33 32.52 -24.53 8.25
CA TYR A 33 31.06 -24.63 8.28
C TYR A 33 30.49 -24.72 6.86
N ILE A 34 29.20 -25.05 6.75
CA ILE A 34 28.51 -25.22 5.48
C ILE A 34 27.34 -24.27 5.34
N TRP A 35 27.05 -23.89 4.10
CA TRP A 35 25.82 -23.23 3.71
C TRP A 35 25.10 -24.08 2.68
N LEU A 36 23.86 -24.46 3.01
CA LEU A 36 22.97 -25.23 2.14
C LEU A 36 21.84 -24.28 1.70
N ASN A 37 21.80 -23.96 0.41
CA ASN A 37 20.78 -23.08 -0.17
C ASN A 37 19.80 -23.88 -1.03
N TYR A 38 18.56 -23.92 -0.61
CA TYR A 38 17.46 -24.61 -1.30
C TYR A 38 16.48 -23.59 -1.86
N TYR A 39 16.14 -23.75 -3.13
CA TYR A 39 15.09 -23.00 -3.79
C TYR A 39 14.00 -23.96 -4.29
N LYS A 40 12.77 -23.79 -3.82
CA LYS A 40 11.61 -24.67 -4.08
C LYS A 40 11.93 -26.16 -3.82
N PRO A 41 12.46 -26.53 -2.66
CA PRO A 41 12.73 -27.95 -2.37
C PRO A 41 11.44 -28.74 -2.22
N GLU A 42 11.52 -30.04 -2.49
CA GLU A 42 10.48 -30.98 -2.11
C GLU A 42 10.59 -31.34 -0.63
N LYS A 43 9.48 -31.74 0.01
CA LYS A 43 9.45 -32.10 1.43
C LYS A 43 10.48 -33.18 1.79
N ASP A 44 10.63 -34.19 0.93
CA ASP A 44 11.56 -35.29 1.13
C ASP A 44 13.02 -34.84 1.11
N GLU A 45 13.35 -33.82 0.32
CA GLU A 45 14.69 -33.21 0.33
C GLU A 45 15.01 -32.58 1.69
N LEU A 46 14.05 -31.86 2.30
CA LEU A 46 14.23 -31.27 3.63
C LEU A 46 14.20 -32.33 4.74
N MET A 47 13.41 -33.38 4.59
CA MET A 47 13.36 -34.48 5.57
C MET A 47 14.71 -35.21 5.71
N THR A 48 15.53 -35.26 4.65
CA THR A 48 16.90 -35.80 4.77
C THR A 48 17.80 -35.00 5.71
N LEU A 49 17.53 -33.71 5.91
CA LEU A 49 18.26 -32.84 6.82
C LEU A 49 17.91 -33.08 8.29
N VAL A 50 16.69 -33.60 8.55
CA VAL A 50 16.29 -34.01 9.91
C VAL A 50 17.22 -35.09 10.44
N GLU A 51 17.51 -36.10 9.61
CA GLU A 51 18.41 -37.22 10.01
C GLU A 51 19.87 -36.81 10.05
N LYS A 52 20.30 -35.96 9.10
CA LYS A 52 21.75 -35.66 8.92
C LYS A 52 22.23 -34.49 9.78
N LEU A 53 21.40 -33.50 10.06
CA LEU A 53 21.75 -32.24 10.73
C LEU A 53 20.93 -31.96 11.99
N GLY A 54 19.98 -32.84 12.35
CA GLY A 54 19.15 -32.68 13.56
C GLY A 54 18.16 -31.53 13.52
N ILE A 55 17.73 -31.11 12.32
CA ILE A 55 16.65 -30.10 12.23
C ILE A 55 15.32 -30.70 12.69
N HIS A 56 14.45 -29.87 13.29
CA HIS A 56 13.21 -30.39 13.85
C HIS A 56 12.15 -30.62 12.75
N PRO A 57 11.42 -31.76 12.74
CA PRO A 57 10.42 -32.05 11.71
C PRO A 57 9.32 -31.00 11.58
N LEU A 58 8.88 -30.35 12.69
CA LEU A 58 7.91 -29.26 12.65
C LEU A 58 8.42 -28.05 11.87
N SER A 59 9.72 -27.73 11.95
CA SER A 59 10.31 -26.64 11.17
C SER A 59 10.33 -26.96 9.67
N VAL A 60 10.41 -28.24 9.29
CA VAL A 60 10.24 -28.67 7.88
C VAL A 60 8.80 -28.50 7.43
N GLU A 61 7.85 -28.81 8.31
CA GLU A 61 6.43 -28.61 8.04
C GLU A 61 6.11 -27.11 7.85
N ASP A 62 6.63 -26.25 8.73
CA ASP A 62 6.51 -24.79 8.60
C ASP A 62 7.12 -24.25 7.30
N CYS A 63 8.25 -24.80 6.85
CA CYS A 63 8.84 -24.42 5.55
C CYS A 63 7.95 -24.75 4.34
N MET A 64 7.06 -25.73 4.48
CA MET A 64 6.17 -26.18 3.40
C MET A 64 4.79 -25.54 3.45
N ASP A 65 4.48 -24.83 4.56
CA ASP A 65 3.22 -24.10 4.74
C ASP A 65 3.37 -22.66 4.25
N ASP A 66 2.46 -22.25 3.37
CA ASP A 66 2.46 -20.90 2.81
C ASP A 66 1.91 -19.88 3.82
N ASN A 67 2.51 -18.69 3.85
CA ASN A 67 2.06 -17.54 4.64
C ASN A 67 2.32 -17.61 6.16
N GLN A 68 3.44 -18.18 6.54
CA GLN A 68 3.90 -18.11 7.92
C GLN A 68 4.23 -16.66 8.34
N VAL A 69 4.07 -16.40 9.62
CA VAL A 69 4.48 -15.11 10.21
C VAL A 69 5.95 -15.21 10.60
N PRO A 70 6.77 -14.17 10.34
CA PRO A 70 8.16 -14.17 10.79
C PRO A 70 8.27 -14.53 12.27
N LYS A 71 9.10 -15.53 12.58
CA LYS A 71 9.29 -16.09 13.94
C LYS A 71 10.70 -16.62 14.14
N ILE A 72 11.08 -16.82 15.39
CA ILE A 72 12.30 -17.50 15.78
C ILE A 72 11.99 -18.57 16.81
N GLU A 73 12.46 -19.79 16.58
CA GLU A 73 12.27 -20.95 17.43
C GLU A 73 13.62 -21.65 17.70
N HIS A 74 13.84 -22.03 18.94
CA HIS A 74 15.10 -22.66 19.35
C HIS A 74 14.91 -24.15 19.58
N PHE A 75 15.75 -24.94 18.97
CA PHE A 75 15.83 -26.40 19.14
C PHE A 75 17.22 -26.78 19.68
N PRO A 76 17.41 -28.01 20.17
CA PRO A 76 18.68 -28.40 20.76
C PRO A 76 19.91 -28.25 19.83
N ASP A 77 19.75 -28.56 18.55
CA ASP A 77 20.83 -28.59 17.55
C ASP A 77 20.82 -27.42 16.58
N ASN A 78 19.72 -26.62 16.55
CA ASN A 78 19.58 -25.48 15.65
C ASN A 78 18.58 -24.44 16.16
N THR A 79 18.62 -23.25 15.55
CA THR A 79 17.59 -22.25 15.65
C THR A 79 16.96 -22.07 14.28
N PHE A 80 15.64 -22.11 14.24
CA PHE A 80 14.82 -21.86 13.07
C PHE A 80 14.32 -20.42 13.07
N ILE A 81 14.46 -19.73 11.94
CA ILE A 81 14.04 -18.33 11.77
C ILE A 81 13.29 -18.21 10.45
N ILE A 82 12.11 -17.62 10.49
CA ILE A 82 11.38 -17.18 9.31
C ILE A 82 11.58 -15.68 9.16
N PHE A 83 12.09 -15.25 8.00
CA PHE A 83 12.35 -13.86 7.68
C PHE A 83 11.84 -13.55 6.27
N ASN A 84 11.43 -12.31 5.97
CA ASN A 84 10.80 -11.99 4.70
C ASN A 84 11.73 -11.15 3.80
N ALA A 85 11.77 -11.51 2.52
CA ALA A 85 12.28 -10.68 1.45
C ALA A 85 11.13 -9.87 0.85
N PHE A 86 11.35 -8.57 0.58
CA PHE A 86 10.37 -7.70 -0.05
C PHE A 86 10.81 -7.38 -1.49
N ASN A 87 9.87 -7.44 -2.39
CA ASN A 87 10.05 -6.96 -3.75
C ASN A 87 8.82 -6.16 -4.15
N TYR A 88 9.01 -4.88 -4.44
CA TYR A 88 7.95 -4.01 -4.91
C TYR A 88 8.18 -3.72 -6.39
N ALA A 89 7.34 -4.28 -7.25
CA ALA A 89 7.44 -4.12 -8.70
C ALA A 89 6.05 -4.00 -9.34
N GLN A 90 5.91 -3.15 -10.34
CA GLN A 90 4.65 -2.92 -11.06
C GLN A 90 3.46 -2.61 -10.13
N LYS A 91 3.70 -1.82 -9.09
CA LYS A 91 2.71 -1.43 -8.06
C LYS A 91 2.18 -2.61 -7.23
N ILE A 92 2.88 -3.73 -7.21
CA ILE A 92 2.54 -4.92 -6.43
C ILE A 92 3.67 -5.20 -5.43
N LEU A 93 3.31 -5.30 -4.16
CA LEU A 93 4.22 -5.77 -3.11
C LEU A 93 4.20 -7.29 -3.09
N HIS A 94 5.36 -7.89 -3.31
CA HIS A 94 5.60 -9.30 -3.11
C HIS A 94 6.39 -9.51 -1.83
N ILE A 95 5.93 -10.40 -0.99
CA ILE A 95 6.60 -10.81 0.24
C ILE A 95 6.94 -12.28 0.09
N ASP A 96 8.24 -12.57 -0.03
CA ASP A 96 8.76 -13.92 -0.20
C ASP A 96 9.34 -14.41 1.13
N GLU A 97 8.88 -15.53 1.62
CA GLU A 97 9.32 -16.15 2.87
C GLU A 97 10.69 -16.80 2.69
N ILE A 98 11.61 -16.52 3.61
CA ILE A 98 12.93 -17.11 3.70
C ILE A 98 13.05 -17.85 5.03
N ASN A 99 13.18 -19.16 4.95
CA ASN A 99 13.36 -20.02 6.09
C ASN A 99 14.87 -20.27 6.33
N LEU A 100 15.32 -19.98 7.53
CA LEU A 100 16.73 -19.99 7.92
C LEU A 100 16.93 -20.95 9.09
N PHE A 101 17.86 -21.90 8.97
CA PHE A 101 18.27 -22.78 10.06
C PHE A 101 19.74 -22.52 10.37
N ILE A 102 20.04 -22.06 11.57
CA ILE A 102 21.40 -21.88 12.04
C ILE A 102 21.73 -22.90 13.10
N GLY A 103 22.83 -23.63 12.90
CA GLY A 103 23.42 -24.55 13.85
C GLY A 103 24.86 -24.20 14.14
N LYS A 104 25.56 -25.10 14.88
CA LYS A 104 26.93 -24.86 15.31
C LYS A 104 27.92 -24.68 14.15
N ASN A 105 27.75 -25.45 13.06
CA ASN A 105 28.65 -25.47 11.90
C ASN A 105 27.90 -25.48 10.55
N PHE A 106 26.64 -25.08 10.55
CA PHE A 106 25.85 -24.97 9.33
C PHE A 106 24.90 -23.79 9.36
N LEU A 107 24.59 -23.31 8.17
CA LEU A 107 23.43 -22.45 7.88
C LEU A 107 22.67 -23.07 6.71
N ILE A 108 21.36 -23.17 6.81
CA ILE A 108 20.47 -23.60 5.74
C ILE A 108 19.53 -22.46 5.41
N THR A 109 19.34 -22.20 4.13
CA THR A 109 18.35 -21.25 3.61
C THR A 109 17.39 -21.98 2.70
N VAL A 110 16.09 -21.79 2.93
CA VAL A 110 15.01 -22.34 2.10
C VAL A 110 14.14 -21.20 1.63
N SER A 111 13.87 -21.13 0.32
CA SER A 111 13.10 -20.06 -0.30
C SER A 111 12.29 -20.53 -1.49
N GLY A 112 11.38 -19.68 -1.97
CA GLY A 112 10.72 -19.84 -3.27
C GLY A 112 9.36 -20.53 -3.22
N HIS A 113 8.81 -20.92 -2.08
CA HIS A 113 7.50 -21.56 -2.01
C HIS A 113 6.39 -20.60 -2.48
N ASN A 114 6.46 -19.33 -2.10
CA ASN A 114 5.47 -18.29 -2.43
C ASN A 114 5.84 -17.42 -3.64
N SER A 115 6.96 -17.69 -4.34
CA SER A 115 7.45 -16.83 -5.40
C SER A 115 7.18 -17.39 -6.79
N ASP A 116 6.57 -16.58 -7.65
CA ASP A 116 6.47 -16.81 -9.09
C ASP A 116 7.86 -16.55 -9.73
N GLU A 117 8.71 -17.57 -9.75
CA GLU A 117 10.04 -17.59 -10.41
C GLU A 117 11.13 -16.66 -9.83
N ARG A 118 10.83 -15.85 -8.82
CA ARG A 118 11.84 -14.99 -8.18
C ARG A 118 12.75 -15.80 -7.25
N LYS A 119 14.03 -15.48 -7.29
CA LYS A 119 15.04 -16.10 -6.41
C LYS A 119 15.59 -15.02 -5.49
N PRO A 120 15.00 -14.82 -4.29
CA PRO A 120 15.40 -13.74 -3.38
C PRO A 120 16.88 -13.74 -3.01
N LEU A 121 17.52 -14.90 -3.01
CA LEU A 121 18.93 -15.08 -2.66
C LEU A 121 19.86 -15.30 -3.87
N ALA A 122 19.42 -14.99 -5.09
CA ALA A 122 20.21 -15.26 -6.32
C ALA A 122 21.57 -14.56 -6.34
N GLU A 123 21.67 -13.38 -5.76
CA GLU A 123 22.91 -12.56 -5.75
C GLU A 123 23.82 -12.85 -4.56
N MET A 124 23.33 -13.60 -3.55
CA MET A 124 24.06 -13.84 -2.31
C MET A 124 25.43 -14.47 -2.53
N GLU A 125 25.59 -15.39 -3.48
CA GLU A 125 26.86 -16.02 -3.78
C GLU A 125 27.94 -14.99 -4.19
N LYS A 126 27.55 -14.01 -5.01
CA LYS A 126 28.46 -12.93 -5.46
C LYS A 126 28.82 -12.00 -4.30
N ILE A 127 27.84 -11.68 -3.46
CA ILE A 127 28.01 -10.80 -2.30
C ILE A 127 28.94 -11.45 -1.28
N ILE A 128 28.75 -12.74 -1.01
CA ILE A 128 29.58 -13.53 -0.10
C ILE A 128 31.02 -13.63 -0.62
N ALA A 129 31.21 -13.84 -1.92
CA ALA A 129 32.56 -13.89 -2.52
C ALA A 129 33.30 -12.54 -2.45
N GLY A 130 32.57 -11.41 -2.38
CA GLY A 130 33.13 -10.07 -2.28
C GLY A 130 33.51 -9.60 -0.87
N ASP A 131 32.95 -10.23 0.19
CA ASP A 131 33.18 -9.82 1.58
C ASP A 131 33.57 -10.99 2.50
N PRO A 132 34.84 -11.37 2.53
CA PRO A 132 35.33 -12.48 3.36
C PRO A 132 35.37 -12.16 4.87
N GLY A 133 35.18 -10.91 5.28
CA GLY A 133 35.33 -10.47 6.67
C GLY A 133 34.32 -11.10 7.63
N ASN A 134 33.05 -10.94 7.35
CA ASN A 134 31.93 -11.44 8.17
C ASN A 134 31.82 -12.98 8.12
N ILE A 135 32.18 -13.59 7.01
CA ILE A 135 32.13 -15.03 6.79
C ILE A 135 33.05 -15.77 7.79
N ARG A 136 34.15 -15.15 8.21
CA ARG A 136 35.08 -15.71 9.22
C ARG A 136 34.45 -15.82 10.62
N LEU A 137 33.34 -15.17 10.87
CA LEU A 137 32.55 -15.30 12.10
C LEU A 137 31.68 -16.58 12.13
N GLY A 138 31.83 -17.46 11.13
CA GLY A 138 31.12 -18.73 11.04
C GLY A 138 29.64 -18.53 10.60
N PRO A 139 28.75 -19.50 10.90
CA PRO A 139 27.33 -19.44 10.49
C PRO A 139 26.61 -18.16 10.94
N SER A 140 26.98 -17.63 12.11
CA SER A 140 26.42 -16.38 12.64
C SER A 140 26.74 -15.16 11.75
N GLY A 141 27.98 -15.07 11.25
CA GLY A 141 28.36 -14.00 10.32
C GLY A 141 27.68 -14.11 8.95
N LEU A 142 27.51 -15.35 8.46
CA LEU A 142 26.79 -15.60 7.22
C LEU A 142 25.28 -15.28 7.37
N LEU A 143 24.67 -15.68 8.49
CA LEU A 143 23.27 -15.33 8.79
C LEU A 143 23.09 -13.82 8.81
N HIS A 144 23.97 -13.09 9.50
CA HIS A 144 23.94 -11.62 9.49
C HIS A 144 23.95 -11.08 8.06
N ARG A 145 24.90 -11.55 7.22
CA ARG A 145 25.03 -11.05 5.84
C ARG A 145 23.80 -11.29 4.98
N ILE A 146 23.14 -12.45 5.16
CA ILE A 146 21.87 -12.74 4.47
C ILE A 146 20.76 -11.83 4.95
N MET A 147 20.60 -11.64 6.26
CA MET A 147 19.56 -10.77 6.80
C MET A 147 19.77 -9.30 6.43
N ASP A 148 21.02 -8.84 6.46
CA ASP A 148 21.42 -7.50 6.03
C ASP A 148 21.02 -7.24 4.56
N PHE A 149 21.37 -8.16 3.67
CA PHE A 149 20.96 -8.11 2.27
C PHE A 149 19.44 -8.07 2.08
N LEU A 150 18.68 -8.87 2.85
CA LEU A 150 17.21 -8.88 2.78
C LEU A 150 16.62 -7.56 3.29
N VAL A 151 17.27 -6.92 4.25
CA VAL A 151 16.85 -5.62 4.78
C VAL A 151 17.20 -4.49 3.82
N ASP A 152 18.35 -4.55 3.15
CA ASP A 152 18.72 -3.60 2.08
C ASP A 152 17.70 -3.62 0.92
N GLN A 153 17.19 -4.80 0.56
CA GLN A 153 16.13 -4.89 -0.47
C GLN A 153 14.82 -4.20 -0.05
N LYS A 154 14.54 -4.12 1.25
CA LYS A 154 13.35 -3.42 1.74
C LYS A 154 13.43 -1.91 1.49
N PHE A 155 14.63 -1.34 1.52
CA PHE A 155 14.86 0.07 1.24
C PHE A 155 14.28 0.50 -0.11
N ASN A 156 14.57 -0.29 -1.16
CA ASN A 156 14.06 -0.01 -2.51
C ASN A 156 12.53 0.00 -2.57
N ALA A 157 11.86 -0.88 -1.78
CA ALA A 157 10.40 -0.90 -1.72
C ALA A 157 9.82 0.37 -1.07
N PHE A 158 10.51 0.92 -0.08
CA PHE A 158 10.09 2.17 0.57
C PHE A 158 10.31 3.40 -0.32
N GLU A 159 11.41 3.47 -1.07
CA GLU A 159 11.67 4.55 -2.04
C GLU A 159 10.55 4.60 -3.10
N VAL A 160 10.20 3.47 -3.69
CA VAL A 160 9.12 3.42 -4.70
C VAL A 160 7.76 3.76 -4.10
N LEU A 161 7.48 3.37 -2.86
CA LEU A 161 6.23 3.74 -2.19
C LEU A 161 6.14 5.23 -1.88
N GLU A 162 7.26 5.87 -1.55
CA GLU A 162 7.35 7.32 -1.34
C GLU A 162 7.05 8.07 -2.65
N GLU A 163 7.69 7.69 -3.75
CA GLU A 163 7.43 8.24 -5.07
C GLU A 163 5.95 8.09 -5.49
N GLU A 164 5.33 6.94 -5.22
CA GLU A 164 3.91 6.73 -5.50
C GLU A 164 2.97 7.60 -4.65
N LEU A 165 3.34 7.89 -3.41
CA LEU A 165 2.59 8.79 -2.53
C LEU A 165 2.66 10.24 -3.03
N GLU A 166 3.85 10.69 -3.44
CA GLU A 166 4.06 12.02 -4.03
C GLU A 166 3.27 12.17 -5.34
N GLU A 167 3.35 11.16 -6.23
CA GLU A 167 2.55 11.16 -7.46
C GLU A 167 1.03 11.20 -7.19
N ALA A 168 0.56 10.50 -6.16
CA ALA A 168 -0.85 10.49 -5.80
C ALA A 168 -1.29 11.85 -5.27
N GLU A 169 -0.47 12.53 -4.47
CA GLU A 169 -0.70 13.88 -3.99
C GLU A 169 -0.83 14.87 -5.15
N ASP A 170 0.14 14.87 -6.07
CA ASP A 170 0.13 15.74 -7.25
C ASP A 170 -1.11 15.53 -8.10
N LYS A 171 -1.50 14.28 -8.37
CA LYS A 171 -2.73 13.98 -9.13
C LYS A 171 -4.00 14.47 -8.45
N ILE A 172 -4.07 14.36 -7.11
CA ILE A 172 -5.22 14.84 -6.33
C ILE A 172 -5.31 16.36 -6.39
N LEU A 173 -4.18 17.06 -6.31
CA LEU A 173 -4.13 18.53 -6.35
C LEU A 173 -4.42 19.08 -7.74
N ASP A 174 -3.86 18.47 -8.77
CA ASP A 174 -4.02 18.92 -10.16
C ASP A 174 -5.45 18.69 -10.66
N ASN A 175 -5.99 17.50 -10.51
CA ASN A 175 -7.33 17.19 -11.01
C ASN A 175 -8.04 16.09 -10.19
N PRO A 176 -8.65 16.46 -9.06
CA PRO A 176 -9.30 15.50 -8.17
C PRO A 176 -10.47 14.75 -8.79
N ALA A 177 -11.05 15.27 -9.90
CA ALA A 177 -12.18 14.63 -10.59
C ALA A 177 -11.77 13.35 -11.36
N PHE A 178 -10.50 13.24 -11.76
CA PHE A 178 -9.97 12.10 -12.51
C PHE A 178 -9.09 11.17 -11.66
N PHE A 179 -8.86 11.50 -10.39
CA PHE A 179 -8.10 10.65 -9.49
C PHE A 179 -8.92 9.43 -9.07
N GLU A 180 -8.29 8.26 -9.11
CA GLU A 180 -8.90 7.01 -8.66
C GLU A 180 -8.48 6.69 -7.21
N PRO A 181 -9.40 6.80 -6.22
CA PRO A 181 -9.07 6.57 -4.81
C PRO A 181 -8.66 5.12 -4.50
N THR A 182 -8.90 4.19 -5.42
CA THR A 182 -8.41 2.79 -5.34
C THR A 182 -6.89 2.72 -5.26
N GLU A 183 -6.15 3.71 -5.80
CA GLU A 183 -4.70 3.82 -5.69
C GLU A 183 -4.25 3.98 -4.23
N LEU A 184 -4.87 4.90 -3.48
CA LEU A 184 -4.58 5.07 -2.04
C LEU A 184 -4.96 3.84 -1.22
N ILE A 185 -6.07 3.17 -1.57
CA ILE A 185 -6.48 1.93 -0.89
C ILE A 185 -5.46 0.82 -1.11
N ARG A 186 -4.90 0.71 -2.31
CA ARG A 186 -3.85 -0.25 -2.64
C ARG A 186 -2.58 0.02 -1.82
N ILE A 187 -2.09 1.27 -1.81
CA ILE A 187 -0.92 1.68 -1.02
C ILE A 187 -1.15 1.39 0.46
N ARG A 188 -2.32 1.72 1.01
CA ARG A 188 -2.69 1.42 2.39
C ARG A 188 -2.59 -0.07 2.72
N LYS A 189 -3.05 -0.96 1.82
CA LYS A 189 -2.94 -2.42 2.00
C LYS A 189 -1.48 -2.87 1.98
N CYS A 190 -0.66 -2.34 1.07
CA CYS A 190 0.78 -2.61 1.04
C CYS A 190 1.45 -2.23 2.37
N LEU A 191 1.22 -1.00 2.85
CA LEU A 191 1.76 -0.52 4.12
C LEU A 191 1.31 -1.37 5.32
N GLN A 192 0.07 -1.86 5.31
CA GLN A 192 -0.42 -2.76 6.36
C GLN A 192 0.32 -4.11 6.36
N SER A 193 0.61 -4.67 5.20
CA SER A 193 1.39 -5.91 5.06
C SER A 193 2.84 -5.72 5.49
N LEU A 194 3.48 -4.63 5.06
CA LEU A 194 4.83 -4.26 5.48
C LEU A 194 4.92 -4.10 7.00
N ARG A 195 4.00 -3.35 7.60
CA ARG A 195 3.95 -3.14 9.04
C ARG A 195 3.87 -4.45 9.82
N LYS A 196 3.00 -5.37 9.38
CA LYS A 196 2.85 -6.68 10.01
C LYS A 196 4.16 -7.47 9.99
N SER A 197 4.82 -7.54 8.85
CA SER A 197 6.09 -8.25 8.71
C SER A 197 7.20 -7.62 9.53
N LEU A 198 7.41 -6.30 9.41
CA LEU A 198 8.45 -5.55 10.12
C LEU A 198 8.31 -5.65 11.65
N PHE A 199 7.08 -5.67 12.16
CA PHE A 199 6.83 -5.86 13.59
C PHE A 199 7.43 -7.17 14.09
N HIS A 200 7.14 -8.28 13.44
CA HIS A 200 7.63 -9.61 13.82
C HIS A 200 9.14 -9.78 13.58
N GLU A 201 9.66 -9.23 12.48
CA GLU A 201 11.10 -9.26 12.20
C GLU A 201 11.91 -8.51 13.27
N ARG A 202 11.41 -7.35 13.73
CA ARG A 202 12.02 -6.63 14.86
C ARG A 202 12.06 -7.48 16.14
N GLU A 203 10.98 -8.19 16.45
CA GLU A 203 10.93 -9.10 17.62
C GLU A 203 11.98 -10.22 17.51
N ILE A 204 12.23 -10.73 16.30
CA ILE A 204 13.32 -11.69 16.05
C ILE A 204 14.68 -11.07 16.42
N LEU A 205 14.93 -9.85 15.90
CA LEU A 205 16.21 -9.16 16.17
C LEU A 205 16.37 -8.79 17.64
N VAL A 206 15.29 -8.45 18.35
CA VAL A 206 15.34 -8.22 19.80
C VAL A 206 15.83 -9.48 20.53
N LYS A 207 15.29 -10.66 20.20
CA LYS A 207 15.73 -11.94 20.80
C LYS A 207 17.18 -12.24 20.47
N ILE A 208 17.60 -12.04 19.21
CA ILE A 208 18.99 -12.22 18.79
C ILE A 208 19.92 -11.29 19.57
N CYS A 209 19.59 -10.01 19.67
CA CYS A 209 20.42 -9.02 20.37
C CYS A 209 20.51 -9.22 21.89
N ARG A 210 19.57 -9.97 22.48
CA ARG A 210 19.60 -10.37 23.89
C ARG A 210 20.43 -11.65 24.16
N LEU A 211 21.05 -12.22 23.11
CA LEU A 211 21.76 -13.51 23.18
C LEU A 211 20.84 -14.68 23.57
N ASP A 212 19.55 -14.59 23.27
CA ASP A 212 18.63 -15.68 23.49
C ASP A 212 18.80 -16.82 22.45
N CYS A 213 19.63 -16.60 21.41
CA CYS A 213 19.92 -17.58 20.36
C CYS A 213 21.27 -18.28 20.60
N PRO A 214 21.30 -19.61 20.86
CA PRO A 214 22.53 -20.32 21.26
C PRO A 214 23.62 -20.36 20.18
N PHE A 215 23.24 -20.25 18.90
CA PHE A 215 24.16 -20.40 17.76
C PHE A 215 24.67 -19.05 17.21
N ILE A 216 24.29 -17.94 17.82
CA ILE A 216 24.78 -16.61 17.49
C ILE A 216 25.87 -16.20 18.45
N ILE A 217 27.05 -15.87 17.90
CA ILE A 217 28.20 -15.49 18.72
C ILE A 217 28.10 -14.02 19.17
N GLU A 218 28.57 -13.74 20.38
CA GLU A 218 28.54 -12.40 20.97
C GLU A 218 29.18 -11.31 20.07
N LYS A 219 30.26 -11.66 19.37
CA LYS A 219 30.98 -10.76 18.45
C LYS A 219 30.13 -10.26 17.28
N SER A 220 29.07 -11.00 16.88
CA SER A 220 28.17 -10.61 15.79
C SER A 220 26.97 -9.79 16.26
N ILE A 221 26.74 -9.62 17.57
CA ILE A 221 25.58 -8.88 18.09
C ILE A 221 25.55 -7.43 17.64
N ALA A 222 26.70 -6.76 17.57
CA ALA A 222 26.76 -5.38 17.08
C ALA A 222 26.22 -5.25 15.65
N HIS A 223 26.48 -6.22 14.80
CA HIS A 223 25.99 -6.26 13.42
C HIS A 223 24.47 -6.51 13.37
N PHE A 224 23.95 -7.42 14.20
CA PHE A 224 22.49 -7.64 14.28
C PHE A 224 21.73 -6.44 14.87
N ARG A 225 22.36 -5.64 15.72
CA ARG A 225 21.80 -4.40 16.23
C ARG A 225 21.63 -3.37 15.12
N ASP A 226 22.55 -3.28 14.20
CA ASP A 226 22.46 -2.42 13.02
C ASP A 226 21.24 -2.80 12.16
N ILE A 227 21.04 -4.10 11.90
CA ILE A 227 19.82 -4.60 11.22
C ILE A 227 18.55 -4.21 11.99
N TYR A 228 18.56 -4.33 13.33
CA TYR A 228 17.43 -3.92 14.15
C TYR A 228 17.11 -2.44 13.98
N ASP A 229 18.13 -1.59 13.97
CA ASP A 229 17.96 -0.14 13.83
C ASP A 229 17.37 0.21 12.45
N HIS A 230 17.78 -0.45 11.38
CA HIS A 230 17.18 -0.33 10.05
C HIS A 230 15.71 -0.76 10.03
N LEU A 231 15.38 -1.91 10.62
CA LEU A 231 13.98 -2.38 10.71
C LEU A 231 13.11 -1.46 11.57
N ALA A 232 13.67 -0.88 12.63
CA ALA A 232 12.97 0.12 13.46
C ALA A 232 12.63 1.37 12.64
N LYS A 233 13.59 1.87 11.85
CA LYS A 233 13.38 3.00 10.93
C LYS A 233 12.30 2.69 9.90
N PHE A 234 12.33 1.51 9.26
CA PHE A 234 11.30 1.13 8.29
C PHE A 234 9.92 1.01 8.91
N PHE A 235 9.84 0.52 10.14
CA PHE A 235 8.58 0.47 10.87
C PHE A 235 8.01 1.88 11.12
N GLU A 236 8.84 2.83 11.53
CA GLU A 236 8.45 4.24 11.71
C GLU A 236 8.02 4.89 10.39
N LEU A 237 8.76 4.66 9.30
CA LEU A 237 8.37 5.12 7.96
C LEU A 237 7.01 4.57 7.53
N THR A 238 6.74 3.30 7.83
CA THR A 238 5.43 2.70 7.53
C THR A 238 4.28 3.41 8.25
N GLU A 239 4.47 3.80 9.52
CA GLU A 239 3.46 4.57 10.25
C GLU A 239 3.29 5.97 9.65
N THR A 240 4.38 6.66 9.33
CA THR A 240 4.36 7.98 8.67
C THR A 240 3.61 7.93 7.33
N TYR A 241 3.92 6.96 6.48
CA TYR A 241 3.25 6.82 5.18
C TYR A 241 1.76 6.48 5.32
N ARG A 242 1.37 5.72 6.35
CA ARG A 242 -0.05 5.47 6.66
C ARG A 242 -0.79 6.75 7.05
N GLU A 243 -0.16 7.63 7.80
CA GLU A 243 -0.71 8.95 8.15
C GLU A 243 -0.85 9.81 6.90
N ILE A 244 0.15 9.83 6.02
CA ILE A 244 0.10 10.53 4.73
C ILE A 244 -1.08 10.02 3.88
N VAL A 245 -1.23 8.69 3.71
CA VAL A 245 -2.35 8.11 2.97
C VAL A 245 -3.70 8.56 3.55
N THR A 246 -3.82 8.62 4.87
CA THR A 246 -5.05 9.07 5.52
C THR A 246 -5.33 10.54 5.23
N SER A 247 -4.31 11.39 5.32
CA SER A 247 -4.40 12.83 5.00
C SER A 247 -4.74 13.07 3.53
N LEU A 248 -4.17 12.28 2.61
CA LEU A 248 -4.50 12.37 1.18
C LEU A 248 -5.95 11.93 0.90
N MET A 249 -6.48 10.92 1.59
CA MET A 249 -7.89 10.53 1.49
C MET A 249 -8.84 11.63 1.98
N GLU A 250 -8.49 12.32 3.08
CA GLU A 250 -9.24 13.44 3.61
C GLU A 250 -9.19 14.64 2.65
N LEU A 251 -8.02 14.96 2.11
CA LEU A 251 -7.82 16.01 1.11
C LEU A 251 -8.67 15.74 -0.14
N TYR A 252 -8.58 14.53 -0.70
CA TYR A 252 -9.39 14.12 -1.85
C TYR A 252 -10.89 14.29 -1.58
N THR A 253 -11.37 13.81 -0.44
CA THR A 253 -12.78 13.93 -0.06
C THR A 253 -13.22 15.39 0.07
N SER A 254 -12.38 16.24 0.65
CA SER A 254 -12.64 17.68 0.77
C SER A 254 -12.73 18.37 -0.59
N LEU A 255 -11.78 18.07 -1.49
CA LEU A 255 -11.80 18.63 -2.85
C LEU A 255 -13.01 18.16 -3.65
N GLN A 256 -13.40 16.89 -3.56
CA GLN A 256 -14.61 16.35 -4.19
C GLN A 256 -15.88 17.02 -3.66
N ASN A 257 -15.99 17.23 -2.36
CA ASN A 257 -17.12 17.94 -1.74
C ASN A 257 -17.20 19.40 -2.23
N ASN A 258 -16.06 20.07 -2.40
CA ASN A 258 -16.00 21.43 -2.95
C ASN A 258 -16.48 21.47 -4.41
N LEU A 259 -16.06 20.50 -5.24
CA LEU A 259 -16.50 20.39 -6.63
C LEU A 259 -18.02 20.13 -6.72
N MET A 260 -18.54 19.21 -5.90
CA MET A 260 -19.99 18.93 -5.82
C MET A 260 -20.78 20.15 -5.37
N THR A 261 -20.29 20.88 -4.38
CA THR A 261 -20.91 22.11 -3.88
C THR A 261 -20.94 23.18 -4.96
N LYS A 262 -19.85 23.35 -5.71
CA LYS A 262 -19.79 24.29 -6.84
C LYS A 262 -20.79 23.92 -7.93
N SER A 263 -20.85 22.67 -8.35
CA SER A 263 -21.79 22.16 -9.33
C SER A 263 -23.26 22.33 -8.87
N ALA A 264 -23.56 22.03 -7.60
CA ALA A 264 -24.85 22.24 -7.00
C ALA A 264 -25.26 23.72 -7.02
N ASN A 265 -24.33 24.62 -6.69
CA ASN A 265 -24.57 26.06 -6.73
C ASN A 265 -24.86 26.57 -8.15
N GLU A 266 -24.12 26.08 -9.16
CA GLU A 266 -24.36 26.41 -10.57
C GLU A 266 -25.73 25.89 -11.05
N THR A 267 -26.10 24.68 -10.67
CA THR A 267 -27.41 24.09 -10.96
C THR A 267 -28.51 24.89 -10.29
N ASN A 268 -28.38 25.21 -9.03
CA ASN A 268 -29.34 26.03 -8.29
C ASN A 268 -29.51 27.42 -8.91
N ALA A 269 -28.41 28.03 -9.37
CA ALA A 269 -28.48 29.32 -10.08
C ALA A 269 -29.26 29.21 -11.41
N SER A 270 -29.08 28.10 -12.13
CA SER A 270 -29.80 27.83 -13.39
C SER A 270 -31.31 27.59 -13.14
N VAL A 271 -31.63 26.73 -12.15
CA VAL A 271 -33.03 26.48 -11.74
C VAL A 271 -33.70 27.77 -11.28
N ARG A 272 -33.00 28.60 -10.52
CA ARG A 272 -33.49 29.89 -10.06
C ARG A 272 -33.83 30.82 -11.23
N ARG A 273 -32.96 30.91 -12.25
CA ARG A 273 -33.25 31.69 -13.47
C ARG A 273 -34.47 31.18 -14.19
N LEU A 274 -34.60 29.86 -14.34
CA LEU A 274 -35.79 29.26 -14.98
C LEU A 274 -37.05 29.52 -14.20
N THR A 275 -37.01 29.41 -12.87
CA THR A 275 -38.15 29.72 -11.99
C THR A 275 -38.59 31.17 -12.10
N LEU A 276 -37.63 32.12 -12.14
CA LEU A 276 -37.91 33.54 -12.35
C LEU A 276 -38.67 33.78 -13.66
N ILE A 277 -38.18 33.20 -14.75
CA ILE A 277 -38.84 33.31 -16.06
C ILE A 277 -40.24 32.74 -15.99
N ALA A 278 -40.40 31.51 -15.48
CA ALA A 278 -41.68 30.84 -15.37
C ALA A 278 -42.72 31.65 -14.53
N THR A 279 -42.28 32.17 -13.37
CA THR A 279 -43.14 32.92 -12.44
C THR A 279 -43.62 34.25 -13.04
N VAL A 280 -42.83 34.89 -13.91
CA VAL A 280 -43.25 36.09 -14.62
C VAL A 280 -44.15 35.74 -15.79
N PHE A 281 -43.81 34.75 -16.60
CA PHE A 281 -44.55 34.44 -17.83
C PHE A 281 -45.86 33.67 -17.61
N MET A 282 -45.94 32.80 -16.60
CA MET A 282 -47.13 31.97 -16.37
C MET A 282 -48.37 32.78 -16.10
N PRO A 283 -48.42 33.80 -15.21
CA PRO A 283 -49.60 34.65 -15.05
C PRO A 283 -49.90 35.45 -16.31
N LEU A 284 -48.88 35.94 -17.02
CA LEU A 284 -49.10 36.71 -18.26
C LEU A 284 -49.70 35.83 -19.35
N THR A 285 -49.29 34.61 -19.51
CA THR A 285 -49.83 33.65 -20.47
C THR A 285 -51.29 33.32 -20.15
N LEU A 286 -51.63 33.14 -18.85
CA LEU A 286 -53.01 32.91 -18.42
C LEU A 286 -53.91 34.08 -18.78
N ILE A 287 -53.49 35.32 -18.47
CA ILE A 287 -54.24 36.52 -18.77
C ILE A 287 -54.37 36.72 -20.28
N ALA A 288 -53.28 36.50 -21.05
CA ALA A 288 -53.32 36.60 -22.50
C ALA A 288 -54.25 35.55 -23.12
N SER A 289 -54.27 34.31 -22.55
CA SER A 289 -55.21 33.27 -23.00
C SER A 289 -56.69 33.66 -22.75
N ILE A 290 -56.99 34.19 -21.57
CA ILE A 290 -58.35 34.67 -21.24
C ILE A 290 -58.75 35.84 -22.14
N GLY A 291 -57.85 36.81 -22.36
CA GLY A 291 -58.07 37.93 -23.23
C GLY A 291 -58.21 37.62 -24.72
N GLY A 292 -57.69 36.41 -25.13
CA GLY A 292 -57.86 35.89 -26.49
C GLY A 292 -59.15 35.10 -26.73
N MET A 293 -59.94 34.84 -25.70
CA MET A 293 -61.20 34.14 -25.83
C MET A 293 -62.29 35.06 -26.40
N SER A 294 -63.21 34.51 -27.21
CA SER A 294 -64.31 35.27 -27.86
C SER A 294 -65.28 35.90 -26.85
N GLU A 295 -65.48 35.28 -25.69
CA GLU A 295 -66.31 35.80 -24.60
C GLU A 295 -65.75 37.11 -24.03
N TRP A 296 -64.43 37.32 -23.95
CA TRP A 296 -63.80 38.55 -23.51
C TRP A 296 -64.13 39.70 -24.46
N THR A 297 -64.15 39.45 -25.77
CA THR A 297 -64.50 40.41 -26.80
C THR A 297 -65.99 40.82 -26.72
N MET A 298 -66.89 39.90 -26.36
CA MET A 298 -68.29 40.17 -26.12
C MET A 298 -68.50 41.02 -24.86
N MET A 299 -67.78 40.76 -23.77
CA MET A 299 -67.88 41.52 -22.51
C MET A 299 -67.32 42.94 -22.63
N THR A 300 -66.46 43.23 -23.58
CA THR A 300 -65.85 44.55 -23.81
C THR A 300 -66.40 45.26 -25.04
N SER A 301 -67.54 44.83 -25.56
CA SER A 301 -68.19 45.39 -26.78
C SER A 301 -68.54 46.87 -26.70
N ASP A 302 -68.79 47.40 -25.49
CA ASP A 302 -69.13 48.82 -25.27
C ASP A 302 -67.90 49.76 -25.35
N LEU A 303 -66.68 49.20 -25.33
CA LEU A 303 -65.41 49.93 -25.47
C LEU A 303 -64.83 49.74 -26.87
N SER A 304 -64.49 50.85 -27.56
CA SER A 304 -63.78 50.67 -28.84
C SER A 304 -62.48 49.91 -28.69
N TRP A 305 -62.18 48.99 -29.62
CA TRP A 305 -60.99 48.16 -29.58
C TRP A 305 -59.70 49.00 -29.49
N LYS A 306 -59.70 50.23 -29.97
CA LYS A 306 -58.63 51.22 -29.91
C LYS A 306 -58.30 51.66 -28.48
N VAL A 307 -59.16 51.48 -27.52
CA VAL A 307 -59.03 51.84 -26.11
C VAL A 307 -58.83 50.57 -25.26
N SER A 308 -59.59 49.53 -25.53
CA SER A 308 -59.59 48.28 -24.81
C SER A 308 -58.22 47.53 -24.92
N TYR A 309 -57.68 47.48 -26.11
CA TYR A 309 -56.42 46.76 -26.36
C TYR A 309 -55.16 47.40 -25.74
N PRO A 310 -54.96 48.73 -25.85
CA PRO A 310 -53.88 49.39 -25.11
C PRO A 310 -53.99 49.27 -23.59
N LEU A 311 -55.22 49.33 -23.05
CA LEU A 311 -55.48 49.21 -21.61
C LEU A 311 -55.14 47.81 -21.11
N PHE A 312 -55.42 46.74 -21.88
CA PHE A 312 -55.08 45.36 -21.59
C PHE A 312 -53.55 45.16 -21.59
N ILE A 313 -52.83 45.68 -22.58
CA ILE A 313 -51.40 45.66 -22.65
C ILE A 313 -50.75 46.38 -21.45
N LEU A 314 -51.31 47.54 -21.07
CA LEU A 314 -50.85 48.30 -19.91
C LEU A 314 -51.00 47.49 -18.60
N ALA A 315 -52.20 46.87 -18.42
CA ALA A 315 -52.43 45.99 -17.27
C ALA A 315 -51.46 44.82 -17.21
N MET A 316 -51.17 44.15 -18.33
CA MET A 316 -50.16 43.09 -18.44
C MET A 316 -48.79 43.58 -18.07
N ALA A 317 -48.38 44.75 -18.53
CA ALA A 317 -47.09 45.35 -18.21
C ALA A 317 -46.95 45.64 -16.69
N ILE A 318 -48.02 46.19 -16.08
CA ILE A 318 -48.05 46.45 -14.62
C ILE A 318 -47.92 45.16 -13.82
N ILE A 319 -48.60 44.08 -14.21
CA ILE A 319 -48.54 42.77 -13.56
C ILE A 319 -47.15 42.16 -13.70
N ALA A 320 -46.56 42.29 -14.90
CA ALA A 320 -45.17 41.79 -15.13
C ALA A 320 -44.16 42.50 -14.22
N VAL A 321 -44.25 43.83 -14.14
CA VAL A 321 -43.36 44.63 -13.29
C VAL A 321 -43.59 44.34 -11.81
N ALA A 322 -44.83 44.21 -11.37
CA ALA A 322 -45.18 43.88 -9.98
C ALA A 322 -44.63 42.51 -9.58
N ASN A 323 -44.84 41.48 -10.42
CA ASN A 323 -44.27 40.15 -10.19
C ASN A 323 -42.73 40.16 -10.12
N TYR A 324 -42.09 40.88 -11.03
CA TYR A 324 -40.63 41.03 -11.02
C TYR A 324 -40.13 41.68 -9.71
N ILE A 325 -40.80 42.75 -9.27
CA ILE A 325 -40.41 43.44 -8.01
C ILE A 325 -40.64 42.54 -6.78
N ILE A 326 -41.73 41.80 -6.72
CA ILE A 326 -42.08 40.91 -5.63
C ILE A 326 -41.01 39.82 -5.54
N ILE A 327 -40.67 39.18 -6.66
CA ILE A 327 -39.67 38.14 -6.71
C ILE A 327 -38.29 38.68 -6.25
N ARG A 328 -37.88 39.83 -6.76
CA ARG A 328 -36.62 40.46 -6.37
C ARG A 328 -36.56 40.85 -4.89
N ARG A 329 -37.73 41.21 -4.27
CA ARG A 329 -37.79 41.44 -2.81
C ARG A 329 -37.68 40.17 -1.98
N ILE A 330 -38.32 39.08 -2.42
CA ILE A 330 -38.22 37.75 -1.75
C ILE A 330 -36.80 37.25 -1.81
N GLU A 331 -36.13 37.39 -2.97
CA GLU A 331 -34.72 37.00 -3.12
C GLU A 331 -33.77 37.75 -2.18
N LYS A 332 -33.93 39.06 -2.07
CA LYS A 332 -33.11 39.85 -1.14
C LYS A 332 -33.35 39.47 0.31
N LYS A 333 -34.58 39.12 0.72
CA LYS A 333 -34.87 38.63 2.07
C LYS A 333 -34.27 37.25 2.35
N GLY A 334 -34.28 36.36 1.38
CA GLY A 334 -33.70 35.01 1.52
C GLY A 334 -32.15 35.00 1.66
N GLN A 335 -31.45 35.99 1.07
CA GLN A 335 -30.01 36.18 1.27
C GLN A 335 -29.60 36.67 2.67
N PHE A 336 -30.51 37.34 3.39
CA PHE A 336 -30.24 37.84 4.76
C PHE A 336 -30.55 36.81 5.87
N SER A 337 -31.32 35.76 5.56
CA SER A 337 -31.68 34.72 6.56
C SER A 337 -30.76 33.52 6.59
N GLY A 338 -29.70 33.52 5.77
CA GLY A 338 -28.71 32.44 5.66
C GLY A 338 -27.29 32.86 6.11
N ARG A 339 -27.14 33.91 6.92
CA ARG A 339 -25.92 34.24 7.64
C ARG A 339 -26.04 33.93 9.11
#